data_2891ddd2cff0ae96a7b0d964fbdc1931
#
_entry.id   2891ddd2cff0ae96a7b0d964fbdc1931
#
_cell.length_a   1.000
_cell.length_b   1.000
_cell.length_c   1.000
_cell.angle_alpha   90.00
_cell.angle_beta   90.00
_cell.angle_gamma   90.00
#
_symmetry.space_group_name_H-M   'P 1'
#
loop_
_entity.id
_entity.type
_entity.pdbx_description
1 polymer ?
#
loop_
_entity_poly.entity_id
_entity_poly.type
_entity_poly.pdbx_seq_one_letter_code
_entity_poly.pdbx_strand_id
1 'polypeptide(L)'
;MSHTLSRFASRRSAVLAAALAFTLLLAAVPRAGAGTPAGFAARAGLELATAAAQSWASDAALIYLENDEDVDASGAAARWGYLFYSPASRRCRVYSVRDGRILVAENLEMKFEAPPVTAGWIDSGAAIAAAEHEAGKVFKNSAGGHLSSMLLMRGAFDEVTPDRTTWTLVYTAPNQPSLFVVVDAAEGKVRRTWRG
;
A
#
# COMPACT_ATOMS: atom_id res chain seq x y z
N MET A 1 32.93 12.63 -22.40
CA MET A 1 31.95 13.03 -21.37
C MET A 1 30.64 12.31 -21.64
N SER A 2 30.44 11.07 -21.20
CA SER A 2 29.18 10.32 -21.37
C SER A 2 29.21 9.02 -20.55
N HIS A 3 29.06 9.06 -19.24
CA HIS A 3 28.90 7.85 -18.40
C HIS A 3 28.13 8.06 -17.10
N THR A 4 27.12 8.97 -17.03
CA THR A 4 26.44 9.25 -15.77
C THR A 4 24.93 8.94 -15.76
N LEU A 5 24.32 8.49 -16.86
CA LEU A 5 22.86 8.30 -16.95
C LEU A 5 22.36 6.86 -16.74
N SER A 6 23.27 5.87 -16.62
CA SER A 6 22.88 4.45 -16.57
C SER A 6 22.53 3.91 -15.18
N ARG A 7 22.81 4.63 -14.10
CA ARG A 7 22.62 4.10 -12.73
C ARG A 7 21.27 4.40 -12.07
N PHE A 8 20.49 5.34 -12.62
CA PHE A 8 19.19 5.71 -12.04
C PHE A 8 18.03 4.82 -12.50
N ALA A 9 18.10 4.23 -13.69
CA ALA A 9 17.03 3.38 -14.23
C ALA A 9 16.89 2.02 -13.50
N SER A 10 17.97 1.48 -12.93
CA SER A 10 17.97 0.13 -12.35
C SER A 10 17.33 0.05 -10.93
N ARG A 11 17.29 1.16 -10.20
CA ARG A 11 16.67 1.17 -8.85
C ARG A 11 15.15 1.26 -8.88
N ARG A 12 14.57 1.82 -9.95
CA ARG A 12 13.12 2.04 -10.07
C ARG A 12 12.36 0.77 -10.43
N SER A 13 12.95 -0.13 -11.20
CA SER A 13 12.35 -1.42 -11.56
C SER A 13 12.27 -2.41 -10.38
N ALA A 14 13.18 -2.29 -9.41
CA ALA A 14 13.19 -3.16 -8.24
C ALA A 14 12.05 -2.83 -7.25
N VAL A 15 11.61 -1.57 -7.16
CA VAL A 15 10.53 -1.15 -6.26
C VAL A 15 9.17 -1.63 -6.76
N LEU A 16 8.94 -1.59 -8.08
CA LEU A 16 7.71 -2.14 -8.68
C LEU A 16 7.61 -3.66 -8.51
N ALA A 17 8.72 -4.38 -8.67
CA ALA A 17 8.74 -5.83 -8.52
C ALA A 17 8.51 -6.27 -7.07
N ALA A 18 8.94 -5.48 -6.08
CA ALA A 18 8.74 -5.79 -4.68
C ALA A 18 7.28 -5.58 -4.23
N ALA A 19 6.60 -4.55 -4.73
CA ALA A 19 5.20 -4.30 -4.43
C ALA A 19 4.28 -5.40 -4.99
N LEU A 20 4.56 -5.91 -6.20
CA LEU A 20 3.81 -7.03 -6.80
C LEU A 20 4.10 -8.39 -6.14
N ALA A 21 5.29 -8.60 -5.59
CA ALA A 21 5.65 -9.88 -4.96
C ALA A 21 5.03 -10.05 -3.57
N PHE A 22 4.65 -8.96 -2.90
CA PHE A 22 4.06 -9.03 -1.56
C PHE A 22 2.64 -9.61 -1.57
N THR A 23 1.86 -9.35 -2.60
CA THR A 23 0.50 -9.89 -2.78
C THR A 23 0.45 -11.41 -2.97
N LEU A 24 1.57 -12.06 -3.29
CA LEU A 24 1.62 -13.49 -3.62
C LEU A 24 1.94 -14.42 -2.43
N LEU A 25 2.36 -13.90 -1.28
CA LEU A 25 2.83 -14.74 -0.17
C LEU A 25 1.78 -15.08 0.90
N LEU A 26 0.60 -14.46 0.85
CA LEU A 26 -0.48 -14.72 1.82
C LEU A 26 -1.56 -15.61 1.20
N ALA A 27 -1.23 -16.87 0.91
CA ALA A 27 -2.19 -17.87 0.48
C ALA A 27 -3.30 -18.00 1.55
N ALA A 28 -4.54 -17.69 1.14
CA ALA A 28 -5.72 -17.80 1.98
C ALA A 28 -5.94 -19.26 2.42
N VAL A 29 -5.96 -19.50 3.71
CA VAL A 29 -6.50 -20.74 4.29
C VAL A 29 -8.03 -20.56 4.40
N PRO A 30 -8.84 -21.30 3.63
CA PRO A 30 -10.27 -21.20 3.74
C PRO A 30 -10.74 -21.72 5.10
N ARG A 31 -11.37 -20.87 5.88
CA ARG A 31 -12.02 -21.22 7.13
C ARG A 31 -13.54 -21.16 6.92
N ALA A 32 -14.17 -22.32 6.91
CA ALA A 32 -15.63 -22.43 6.85
C ALA A 32 -16.25 -21.88 8.15
N GLY A 33 -17.25 -20.98 8.03
CA GLY A 33 -18.26 -20.77 9.04
C GLY A 33 -18.14 -19.58 9.99
N ALA A 34 -17.33 -18.54 9.68
CA ALA A 34 -17.45 -17.25 10.36
C ALA A 34 -18.06 -16.22 9.40
N GLY A 35 -19.01 -15.41 9.84
CA GLY A 35 -19.50 -14.26 9.05
C GLY A 35 -18.32 -13.42 8.60
N THR A 36 -18.45 -12.78 7.43
CA THR A 36 -17.39 -11.92 6.89
C THR A 36 -16.98 -10.94 7.98
N PRO A 37 -15.70 -10.89 8.39
CA PRO A 37 -15.25 -9.93 9.39
C PRO A 37 -15.60 -8.52 8.96
N ALA A 38 -16.06 -7.69 9.88
CA ALA A 38 -16.29 -6.28 9.58
C ALA A 38 -14.97 -5.65 9.18
N GLY A 39 -14.93 -5.02 7.99
CA GLY A 39 -13.75 -4.30 7.51
C GLY A 39 -13.43 -3.10 8.41
N PHE A 40 -12.18 -2.66 8.42
CA PHE A 40 -11.73 -1.47 9.13
C PHE A 40 -10.81 -0.64 8.22
N ALA A 41 -10.75 0.67 8.48
CA ALA A 41 -9.92 1.59 7.72
C ALA A 41 -8.42 1.39 8.03
N ALA A 42 -7.56 1.73 7.09
CA ALA A 42 -6.11 1.46 7.17
C ALA A 42 -5.42 2.01 8.43
N ARG A 43 -5.88 3.15 8.97
CA ARG A 43 -5.32 3.74 10.19
C ARG A 43 -5.70 3.00 11.47
N ALA A 44 -6.82 2.31 11.48
CA ALA A 44 -7.33 1.68 12.70
C ALA A 44 -6.41 0.54 13.22
N GLY A 45 -5.67 -0.14 12.34
CA GLY A 45 -4.69 -1.16 12.74
C GLY A 45 -3.28 -0.62 12.99
N LEU A 46 -3.02 0.66 12.67
CA LEU A 46 -1.67 1.22 12.69
C LEU A 46 -1.04 1.26 14.08
N GLU A 47 -1.79 1.65 15.09
CA GLU A 47 -1.29 1.74 16.47
C GLU A 47 -0.80 0.37 16.96
N LEU A 48 -1.59 -0.67 16.76
CA LEU A 48 -1.24 -2.04 17.13
C LEU A 48 0.01 -2.52 16.39
N ALA A 49 0.07 -2.31 15.07
CA ALA A 49 1.22 -2.69 14.26
C ALA A 49 2.49 -1.91 14.65
N THR A 50 2.35 -0.60 14.95
CA THR A 50 3.47 0.25 15.38
C THR A 50 4.03 -0.18 16.73
N ALA A 51 3.17 -0.46 17.72
CA ALA A 51 3.60 -0.93 19.02
C ALA A 51 4.37 -2.27 18.93
N ALA A 52 3.89 -3.18 18.09
CA ALA A 52 4.57 -4.44 17.84
C ALA A 52 5.92 -4.25 17.11
N ALA A 53 5.97 -3.34 16.14
CA ALA A 53 7.19 -3.01 15.42
C ALA A 53 8.24 -2.37 16.33
N GLN A 54 7.86 -1.43 17.19
CA GLN A 54 8.76 -0.81 18.16
C GLN A 54 9.26 -1.79 19.23
N SER A 55 8.45 -2.80 19.58
CA SER A 55 8.89 -3.89 20.45
C SER A 55 9.92 -4.82 19.77
N TRP A 56 9.86 -4.95 18.45
CA TRP A 56 10.84 -5.70 17.66
C TRP A 56 12.13 -4.90 17.44
N ALA A 57 12.01 -3.61 17.12
CA ALA A 57 13.13 -2.69 16.95
C ALA A 57 12.65 -1.26 17.26
N SER A 58 13.28 -0.62 18.25
CA SER A 58 12.86 0.70 18.74
C SER A 58 12.94 1.83 17.71
N ASP A 59 13.76 1.63 16.66
CA ASP A 59 13.92 2.54 15.51
C ASP A 59 13.06 2.17 14.30
N ALA A 60 12.18 1.16 14.43
CA ALA A 60 11.33 0.72 13.34
C ALA A 60 10.33 1.81 12.93
N ALA A 61 10.30 2.11 11.64
CA ALA A 61 9.40 3.09 11.03
C ALA A 61 8.56 2.46 9.92
N LEU A 62 7.30 2.85 9.80
CA LEU A 62 6.42 2.43 8.71
C LEU A 62 6.97 2.94 7.38
N ILE A 63 7.17 2.03 6.42
CA ILE A 63 7.64 2.37 5.07
C ILE A 63 6.62 2.03 3.98
N TYR A 64 5.68 1.12 4.27
CA TYR A 64 4.68 0.64 3.33
C TYR A 64 3.45 0.10 4.07
N LEU A 65 2.27 0.26 3.46
CA LEU A 65 1.01 -0.28 3.94
C LEU A 65 0.15 -0.65 2.73
N GLU A 66 -0.58 -1.78 2.79
CA GLU A 66 -1.52 -2.19 1.75
C GLU A 66 -2.71 -2.96 2.33
N ASN A 67 -3.78 -3.08 1.54
CA ASN A 67 -4.85 -4.02 1.85
C ASN A 67 -4.41 -5.45 1.49
N ASP A 68 -4.53 -6.36 2.45
CA ASP A 68 -4.28 -7.80 2.24
C ASP A 68 -5.53 -8.55 1.73
N GLU A 69 -6.69 -7.93 1.80
CA GLU A 69 -7.98 -8.44 1.34
C GLU A 69 -8.78 -7.32 0.67
N ASP A 70 -9.89 -7.66 0.01
CA ASP A 70 -10.72 -6.70 -0.72
C ASP A 70 -11.10 -5.49 0.13
N VAL A 71 -11.06 -4.33 -0.51
CA VAL A 71 -11.45 -3.04 0.09
C VAL A 71 -12.84 -2.67 -0.41
N ASP A 72 -13.72 -2.30 0.51
CA ASP A 72 -15.04 -1.79 0.18
C ASP A 72 -15.03 -0.31 -0.24
N ALA A 73 -16.18 0.21 -0.65
CA ALA A 73 -16.32 1.60 -1.08
C ALA A 73 -16.06 2.63 0.03
N SER A 74 -16.12 2.23 1.30
CA SER A 74 -15.80 3.09 2.44
C SER A 74 -14.30 3.13 2.76
N GLY A 75 -13.50 2.29 2.12
CA GLY A 75 -12.07 2.14 2.38
C GLY A 75 -11.77 1.16 3.52
N ALA A 76 -12.73 0.33 3.88
CA ALA A 76 -12.54 -0.70 4.88
C ALA A 76 -12.13 -2.03 4.23
N ALA A 77 -11.11 -2.68 4.77
CA ALA A 77 -10.70 -4.04 4.43
C ALA A 77 -10.73 -4.91 5.68
N ALA A 78 -10.98 -6.21 5.49
CA ALA A 78 -10.97 -7.15 6.61
C ALA A 78 -9.55 -7.36 7.16
N ARG A 79 -8.52 -7.03 6.36
CA ARG A 79 -7.12 -7.19 6.73
C ARG A 79 -6.23 -6.17 6.05
N TRP A 80 -5.29 -5.61 6.83
CA TRP A 80 -4.27 -4.67 6.37
C TRP A 80 -2.87 -5.17 6.71
N GLY A 81 -1.93 -5.02 5.75
CA GLY A 81 -0.50 -5.28 5.90
C GLY A 81 0.29 -4.00 6.15
N TYR A 82 1.18 -4.03 7.13
CA TYR A 82 2.04 -2.90 7.53
C TYR A 82 3.49 -3.37 7.50
N LEU A 83 4.33 -2.73 6.69
CA LEU A 83 5.75 -3.03 6.59
C LEU A 83 6.58 -1.96 7.30
N PHE A 84 7.38 -2.41 8.25
CA PHE A 84 8.30 -1.56 8.99
C PHE A 84 9.75 -1.87 8.63
N TYR A 85 10.58 -0.86 8.62
CA TYR A 85 12.02 -0.96 8.43
C TYR A 85 12.75 -0.42 9.66
N SER A 86 13.78 -1.16 10.11
CA SER A 86 14.71 -0.72 11.15
C SER A 86 16.06 -0.38 10.51
N PRO A 87 16.47 0.88 10.49
CA PRO A 87 17.78 1.31 10.01
C PRO A 87 18.94 0.66 10.77
N ALA A 88 18.83 0.52 12.09
CA ALA A 88 19.88 -0.07 12.92
C ALA A 88 20.16 -1.54 12.59
N SER A 89 19.13 -2.34 12.39
CA SER A 89 19.26 -3.76 12.02
C SER A 89 19.33 -3.99 10.51
N ARG A 90 18.97 -2.97 9.70
CA ARG A 90 18.83 -3.04 8.22
C ARG A 90 17.88 -4.15 7.78
N ARG A 91 16.78 -4.35 8.51
CA ARG A 91 15.79 -5.40 8.28
C ARG A 91 14.40 -4.82 8.17
N CYS A 92 13.56 -5.52 7.41
CA CYS A 92 12.13 -5.26 7.33
C CYS A 92 11.36 -6.31 8.12
N ARG A 93 10.23 -5.89 8.69
CA ARG A 93 9.25 -6.78 9.31
C ARG A 93 7.85 -6.38 8.92
N VAL A 94 7.06 -7.38 8.50
CA VAL A 94 5.65 -7.20 8.16
C VAL A 94 4.77 -7.59 9.32
N TYR A 95 3.68 -6.85 9.48
CA TYR A 95 2.59 -7.16 10.39
C TYR A 95 1.28 -7.14 9.62
N SER A 96 0.52 -8.22 9.64
CA SER A 96 -0.83 -8.28 9.09
C SER A 96 -1.84 -8.23 10.23
N VAL A 97 -2.76 -7.27 10.18
CA VAL A 97 -3.76 -7.02 11.22
C VAL A 97 -5.15 -7.36 10.71
N ARG A 98 -5.91 -8.09 11.53
CA ARG A 98 -7.33 -8.43 11.31
C ARG A 98 -8.05 -8.45 12.65
N ASP A 99 -9.26 -7.91 12.73
CA ASP A 99 -10.11 -7.94 13.94
C ASP A 99 -9.36 -7.47 15.21
N GLY A 100 -8.57 -6.41 15.11
CA GLY A 100 -7.78 -5.88 16.23
C GLY A 100 -6.66 -6.82 16.72
N ARG A 101 -6.23 -7.78 15.90
CA ARG A 101 -5.17 -8.75 16.23
C ARG A 101 -4.12 -8.81 15.13
N ILE A 102 -2.88 -9.03 15.51
CA ILE A 102 -1.79 -9.36 14.59
C ILE A 102 -1.91 -10.84 14.24
N LEU A 103 -2.13 -11.14 12.94
CA LEU A 103 -2.16 -12.50 12.43
C LEU A 103 -0.78 -12.96 11.92
N VAL A 104 -0.01 -12.02 11.37
CA VAL A 104 1.33 -12.26 10.83
C VAL A 104 2.29 -11.26 11.42
N ALA A 105 3.47 -11.72 11.81
CA ALA A 105 4.58 -10.90 12.28
C ALA A 105 5.89 -11.56 11.82
N GLU A 106 6.35 -11.27 10.59
CA GLU A 106 7.46 -11.97 9.96
C GLU A 106 8.55 -11.02 9.47
N ASN A 107 9.80 -11.45 9.58
CA ASN A 107 10.91 -10.74 8.97
C ASN A 107 10.94 -11.04 7.48
N LEU A 108 11.14 -10.02 6.67
CA LEU A 108 11.40 -10.21 5.26
C LEU A 108 12.91 -10.39 5.03
N GLU A 109 13.26 -11.44 4.29
CA GLU A 109 14.65 -11.72 3.93
C GLU A 109 15.17 -10.79 2.82
N MET A 110 14.29 -10.02 2.20
CA MET A 110 14.64 -9.07 1.16
C MET A 110 15.13 -7.74 1.75
N LYS A 111 16.13 -7.15 1.12
CA LYS A 111 16.58 -5.79 1.44
C LYS A 111 15.67 -4.79 0.71
N PHE A 112 14.67 -4.32 1.39
CA PHE A 112 13.79 -3.27 0.90
C PHE A 112 13.97 -2.03 1.78
N GLU A 113 14.60 -1.01 1.23
CA GLU A 113 14.79 0.28 1.89
C GLU A 113 13.91 1.31 1.18
N ALA A 114 12.97 1.88 1.92
CA ALA A 114 12.19 3.02 1.48
C ALA A 114 12.18 4.08 2.59
N PRO A 115 12.02 5.36 2.23
CA PRO A 115 11.88 6.39 3.24
C PRO A 115 10.59 6.16 4.06
N PRO A 116 10.60 6.49 5.36
CA PRO A 116 9.42 6.36 6.20
C PRO A 116 8.22 7.13 5.66
N VAL A 117 7.05 6.56 5.81
CA VAL A 117 5.77 7.24 5.56
C VAL A 117 5.69 8.47 6.46
N THR A 118 5.38 9.64 5.88
CA THR A 118 5.23 10.88 6.65
C THR A 118 3.98 10.83 7.53
N ALA A 119 4.00 11.47 8.68
CA ALA A 119 2.83 11.59 9.54
C ALA A 119 1.71 12.40 8.89
N GLY A 120 0.47 12.24 9.36
CA GLY A 120 -0.66 13.08 8.96
C GLY A 120 -1.33 12.69 7.63
N TRP A 121 -1.03 11.51 7.07
CA TRP A 121 -1.70 11.04 5.85
C TRP A 121 -3.20 10.80 6.04
N ILE A 122 -3.98 11.04 4.98
CA ILE A 122 -5.43 10.76 4.94
C ILE A 122 -5.68 9.25 4.96
N ASP A 123 -6.78 8.82 5.58
CA ASP A 123 -7.12 7.40 5.68
C ASP A 123 -7.64 6.83 4.35
N SER A 124 -7.70 5.51 4.26
CA SER A 124 -8.11 4.74 3.09
C SER A 124 -9.42 5.23 2.45
N GLY A 125 -10.45 5.53 3.26
CA GLY A 125 -11.73 6.03 2.76
C GLY A 125 -11.61 7.37 2.04
N ALA A 126 -10.83 8.31 2.58
CA ALA A 126 -10.62 9.61 1.95
C ALA A 126 -9.81 9.48 0.65
N ALA A 127 -8.84 8.57 0.61
CA ALA A 127 -8.08 8.28 -0.60
C ALA A 127 -8.96 7.69 -1.71
N ILE A 128 -9.87 6.75 -1.37
CA ILE A 128 -10.85 6.21 -2.32
C ILE A 128 -11.77 7.30 -2.82
N ALA A 129 -12.32 8.14 -1.94
CA ALA A 129 -13.21 9.23 -2.34
C ALA A 129 -12.55 10.16 -3.36
N ALA A 130 -11.28 10.52 -3.14
CA ALA A 130 -10.52 11.33 -4.08
C ALA A 130 -10.31 10.65 -5.44
N ALA A 131 -9.91 9.37 -5.43
CA ALA A 131 -9.68 8.60 -6.65
C ALA A 131 -10.96 8.35 -7.45
N GLU A 132 -12.08 8.07 -6.76
CA GLU A 132 -13.40 7.86 -7.37
C GLU A 132 -13.94 9.15 -8.00
N HIS A 133 -13.73 10.29 -7.36
CA HIS A 133 -14.12 11.59 -7.91
C HIS A 133 -13.40 11.90 -9.22
N GLU A 134 -12.13 11.57 -9.34
CA GLU A 134 -11.31 11.88 -10.52
C GLU A 134 -11.50 10.88 -11.67
N ALA A 135 -11.29 9.59 -11.44
CA ALA A 135 -11.25 8.59 -12.51
C ALA A 135 -11.83 7.22 -12.15
N GLY A 136 -11.75 6.80 -10.90
CA GLY A 136 -12.11 5.45 -10.46
C GLY A 136 -13.57 5.11 -10.74
N LYS A 137 -14.49 6.02 -10.43
CA LYS A 137 -15.93 5.82 -10.68
C LYS A 137 -16.25 5.65 -12.16
N VAL A 138 -15.63 6.45 -13.03
CA VAL A 138 -15.81 6.34 -14.48
C VAL A 138 -15.30 4.99 -14.96
N PHE A 139 -14.12 4.57 -14.50
CA PHE A 139 -13.55 3.27 -14.86
C PHE A 139 -14.43 2.10 -14.43
N LYS A 140 -14.93 2.11 -13.20
CA LYS A 140 -15.85 1.06 -12.71
C LYS A 140 -17.12 0.97 -13.55
N ASN A 141 -17.73 2.11 -13.85
CA ASN A 141 -19.00 2.14 -14.58
C ASN A 141 -18.85 1.77 -16.06
N SER A 142 -17.76 2.21 -16.73
CA SER A 142 -17.57 2.00 -18.16
C SER A 142 -16.92 0.66 -18.50
N ALA A 143 -16.06 0.14 -17.63
CA ALA A 143 -15.31 -1.09 -17.88
C ALA A 143 -15.76 -2.28 -17.02
N GLY A 144 -16.76 -2.11 -16.14
CA GLY A 144 -17.15 -3.14 -15.16
C GLY A 144 -16.04 -3.46 -14.17
N GLY A 145 -15.22 -2.45 -13.85
CA GLY A 145 -14.06 -2.63 -12.99
C GLY A 145 -14.37 -2.54 -11.50
N HIS A 146 -13.38 -2.86 -10.70
CA HIS A 146 -13.40 -2.72 -9.24
C HIS A 146 -12.04 -2.28 -8.72
N LEU A 147 -11.99 -1.72 -7.52
CA LEU A 147 -10.76 -1.46 -6.81
C LEU A 147 -10.18 -2.80 -6.33
N SER A 148 -8.99 -3.15 -6.78
CA SER A 148 -8.34 -4.42 -6.44
C SER A 148 -7.26 -4.26 -5.38
N SER A 149 -6.56 -3.12 -5.39
CA SER A 149 -5.48 -2.88 -4.43
C SER A 149 -5.33 -1.39 -4.17
N MET A 150 -4.91 -1.07 -2.95
CA MET A 150 -4.44 0.25 -2.59
C MET A 150 -3.25 0.15 -1.65
N LEU A 151 -2.26 0.98 -1.88
CA LEU A 151 -1.03 0.99 -1.10
C LEU A 151 -0.61 2.41 -0.75
N LEU A 152 -0.01 2.56 0.43
CA LEU A 152 0.57 3.80 0.91
C LEU A 152 2.07 3.64 1.03
N MET A 153 2.83 4.54 0.41
CA MET A 153 4.27 4.62 0.60
C MET A 153 4.81 6.00 0.23
N ARG A 154 6.06 6.28 0.63
CA ARG A 154 6.76 7.51 0.26
C ARG A 154 7.71 7.26 -0.90
N GLY A 155 7.78 8.21 -1.83
CA GLY A 155 8.74 8.16 -2.95
C GLY A 155 8.34 7.25 -4.11
N ALA A 156 7.06 6.82 -4.19
CA ALA A 156 6.59 6.00 -5.29
C ALA A 156 5.73 6.79 -6.27
N PHE A 157 5.88 6.49 -7.55
CA PHE A 157 5.00 6.93 -8.66
C PHE A 157 4.86 8.45 -8.87
N ASP A 158 5.53 9.28 -8.10
CA ASP A 158 5.59 10.73 -8.30
C ASP A 158 7.02 11.17 -8.62
N GLU A 159 7.31 11.36 -9.91
CA GLU A 159 8.64 11.75 -10.40
C GLU A 159 8.94 13.23 -10.12
N VAL A 160 7.91 14.04 -9.97
CA VAL A 160 8.03 15.49 -9.74
C VAL A 160 8.32 15.79 -8.27
N THR A 161 7.70 15.01 -7.37
CA THR A 161 7.88 15.15 -5.93
C THR A 161 8.15 13.81 -5.27
N PRO A 162 9.37 13.25 -5.47
CA PRO A 162 9.70 11.88 -5.04
C PRO A 162 9.67 11.67 -3.52
N ASP A 163 9.63 12.75 -2.74
CA ASP A 163 9.60 12.71 -1.28
C ASP A 163 8.18 12.72 -0.68
N ARG A 164 7.15 12.74 -1.50
CA ARG A 164 5.77 12.70 -1.01
C ARG A 164 5.33 11.30 -0.62
N THR A 165 4.54 11.22 0.44
CA THR A 165 3.74 10.04 0.75
C THR A 165 2.49 10.06 -0.11
N THR A 166 2.22 8.97 -0.80
CA THR A 166 1.08 8.85 -1.71
C THR A 166 0.32 7.54 -1.48
N TRP A 167 -1.00 7.61 -1.64
CA TRP A 167 -1.81 6.44 -1.91
C TRP A 167 -1.77 6.13 -3.40
N THR A 168 -1.53 4.88 -3.76
CA THR A 168 -1.74 4.37 -5.12
C THR A 168 -2.89 3.39 -5.10
N LEU A 169 -3.93 3.69 -5.87
CA LEU A 169 -5.11 2.85 -6.01
C LEU A 169 -5.08 2.18 -7.39
N VAL A 170 -5.30 0.88 -7.41
CA VAL A 170 -5.31 0.06 -8.63
C VAL A 170 -6.71 -0.48 -8.86
N TYR A 171 -7.30 -0.07 -9.97
CA TYR A 171 -8.60 -0.60 -10.42
C TYR A 171 -8.36 -1.57 -11.56
N THR A 172 -9.01 -2.73 -11.50
CA THR A 172 -8.94 -3.77 -12.52
C THR A 172 -10.30 -4.02 -13.15
N ALA A 173 -10.30 -4.45 -14.41
CA ALA A 173 -11.49 -4.88 -15.12
C ALA A 173 -11.13 -6.00 -16.10
N PRO A 174 -12.07 -6.92 -16.45
CA PRO A 174 -11.81 -7.98 -17.41
C PRO A 174 -11.38 -7.42 -18.78
N ASN A 175 -10.29 -7.96 -19.32
CA ASN A 175 -9.79 -7.62 -20.66
C ASN A 175 -9.49 -6.13 -20.90
N GLN A 176 -9.20 -5.39 -19.85
CA GLN A 176 -8.86 -3.97 -19.92
C GLN A 176 -7.54 -3.72 -19.19
N PRO A 177 -6.71 -2.77 -19.65
CA PRO A 177 -5.59 -2.28 -18.87
C PRO A 177 -6.05 -1.71 -17.53
N SER A 178 -5.33 -2.00 -16.44
CA SER A 178 -5.65 -1.49 -15.13
C SER A 178 -5.58 0.04 -15.10
N LEU A 179 -6.42 0.67 -14.27
CA LEU A 179 -6.31 2.08 -13.97
C LEU A 179 -5.54 2.26 -12.66
N PHE A 180 -4.51 3.08 -12.71
CA PHE A 180 -3.74 3.51 -11.54
C PHE A 180 -4.10 4.95 -11.22
N VAL A 181 -4.38 5.22 -9.94
CA VAL A 181 -4.66 6.57 -9.43
C VAL A 181 -3.74 6.85 -8.25
N VAL A 182 -2.91 7.87 -8.37
CA VAL A 182 -2.02 8.32 -7.28
C VAL A 182 -2.63 9.53 -6.61
N VAL A 183 -2.85 9.42 -5.30
CA VAL A 183 -3.42 10.46 -4.45
C VAL A 183 -2.35 10.94 -3.47
N ASP A 184 -2.14 12.24 -3.38
CA ASP A 184 -1.31 12.84 -2.34
C ASP A 184 -1.91 12.53 -0.96
N ALA A 185 -1.16 11.85 -0.13
CA ALA A 185 -1.67 11.39 1.15
C ALA A 185 -1.84 12.50 2.20
N ALA A 186 -1.19 13.65 2.03
CA ALA A 186 -1.36 14.80 2.92
C ALA A 186 -2.54 15.70 2.51
N GLU A 187 -2.69 15.90 1.18
CA GLU A 187 -3.65 16.86 0.63
C GLU A 187 -4.96 16.20 0.14
N GLY A 188 -4.98 14.89 -0.08
CA GLY A 188 -6.13 14.19 -0.69
C GLY A 188 -6.36 14.53 -2.17
N LYS A 189 -5.36 15.09 -2.85
CA LYS A 189 -5.47 15.47 -4.26
C LYS A 189 -4.90 14.38 -5.16
N VAL A 190 -5.61 14.07 -6.26
CA VAL A 190 -5.07 13.20 -7.29
C VAL A 190 -3.90 13.88 -7.99
N ARG A 191 -2.77 13.22 -8.05
CA ARG A 191 -1.52 13.71 -8.66
C ARG A 191 -1.32 13.15 -10.06
N ARG A 192 -1.72 11.90 -10.28
CA ARG A 192 -1.50 11.20 -11.54
C ARG A 192 -2.51 10.09 -11.73
N THR A 193 -2.89 9.87 -12.99
CA THR A 193 -3.63 8.68 -13.43
C THR A 193 -2.99 8.12 -14.70
N TRP A 194 -2.98 6.80 -14.85
CA TRP A 194 -2.56 6.15 -16.10
C TRP A 194 -3.22 4.77 -16.25
N ARG A 195 -3.10 4.22 -17.43
CA ARG A 195 -3.54 2.85 -17.77
C ARG A 195 -2.30 1.99 -18.05
N GLY A 196 -2.29 0.74 -17.55
CA GLY A 196 -1.19 -0.18 -17.75
C GLY A 196 -1.56 -1.65 -17.53
#